data_8f2b50a869114e297b3ceb8e38bafe61
#
_entry.id   8f2b50a869114e297b3ceb8e38bafe61
#
_cell.length_a   1.000
_cell.length_b   1.000
_cell.length_c   1.000
_cell.angle_alpha   90.00
_cell.angle_beta   90.00
_cell.angle_gamma   90.00
#
_symmetry.space_group_name_H-M   'P 1'
#
loop_
_entity.id
_entity.type
_entity.pdbx_description
1 polymer ?
#
loop_
_entity_poly.entity_id
_entity_poly.type
_entity_poly.pdbx_seq_one_letter_code
_entity_poly.pdbx_strand_id
1 'polypeptide(L)'
;MKKTCHIARSMAFGAALFSIAACGSADTAADASPAAENQTYYGSVIELDGALDASGLRAALSETGRAQVKFEGEVTATCAKKGCWMDVASGEDTVFVRFQDYGFFVPTEGAEGKRTVMEGEAFFDTIEVAMLKHYAEDAGASEETIAAITEPELRLAFTATGVMIED
;
A
#
# COMPACT_ATOMS: atom_id res chain seq x y z
N MET A 1 52.77 -10.14 -39.44
CA MET A 1 54.15 -9.97 -39.02
C MET A 1 54.28 -10.43 -37.59
N LYS A 2 54.97 -11.51 -37.46
CA LYS A 2 55.55 -12.20 -36.32
C LYS A 2 56.26 -11.25 -35.33
N LYS A 3 56.12 -11.51 -34.00
CA LYS A 3 57.28 -11.74 -33.16
C LYS A 3 56.82 -12.27 -31.77
N THR A 4 57.24 -13.45 -31.56
CA THR A 4 57.47 -14.29 -30.41
C THR A 4 58.60 -13.78 -29.52
N CYS A 5 58.58 -13.96 -28.22
CA CYS A 5 59.73 -14.31 -27.33
C CYS A 5 59.16 -14.51 -25.90
N HIS A 6 59.14 -15.70 -25.38
CA HIS A 6 60.12 -16.58 -24.71
C HIS A 6 60.55 -16.09 -23.32
N ILE A 7 60.18 -16.85 -22.32
CA ILE A 7 60.88 -17.78 -21.39
C ILE A 7 61.49 -17.11 -20.16
N ALA A 8 61.08 -17.60 -18.96
CA ALA A 8 61.87 -18.25 -17.88
C ALA A 8 60.98 -18.32 -16.62
N ARG A 9 60.54 -19.40 -16.14
CA ARG A 9 61.11 -20.53 -15.37
C ARG A 9 61.92 -20.09 -14.14
N SER A 10 61.31 -20.22 -12.95
CA SER A 10 61.97 -20.66 -11.75
C SER A 10 61.03 -21.25 -10.72
N MET A 11 61.36 -22.45 -10.31
CA MET A 11 60.79 -23.21 -9.19
C MET A 11 61.26 -22.67 -7.86
N ALA A 12 60.43 -22.66 -6.85
CA ALA A 12 60.85 -22.90 -5.47
C ALA A 12 59.68 -23.44 -4.63
N PHE A 13 59.97 -24.50 -4.00
CA PHE A 13 59.32 -25.32 -3.00
C PHE A 13 58.89 -24.54 -1.76
N GLY A 14 57.81 -24.93 -1.09
CA GLY A 14 57.56 -24.53 0.29
C GLY A 14 56.20 -24.91 0.84
N ALA A 15 56.15 -26.08 1.42
CA ALA A 15 55.42 -26.51 2.64
C ALA A 15 53.97 -26.13 2.88
N ALA A 16 53.20 -27.20 3.07
CA ALA A 16 51.87 -27.32 3.63
C ALA A 16 51.63 -26.56 4.93
N LEU A 17 50.41 -26.02 5.10
CA LEU A 17 49.76 -26.01 6.39
C LEU A 17 48.22 -25.90 6.19
N PHE A 18 47.56 -26.84 6.78
CA PHE A 18 46.17 -27.01 7.12
C PHE A 18 45.42 -25.68 7.29
N SER A 19 44.34 -25.49 6.55
CA SER A 19 43.31 -24.52 6.93
C SER A 19 41.93 -25.20 6.86
N ILE A 20 41.37 -25.28 8.01
CA ILE A 20 40.07 -25.77 8.36
C ILE A 20 39.02 -24.98 7.58
N ALA A 21 38.25 -25.67 6.73
CA ALA A 21 37.05 -25.11 6.12
C ALA A 21 35.98 -24.94 7.20
N ALA A 22 35.81 -23.73 7.69
CA ALA A 22 34.61 -23.35 8.41
C ALA A 22 33.50 -23.04 7.36
N CYS A 23 32.57 -23.95 7.21
CA CYS A 23 31.29 -23.68 6.59
C CYS A 23 30.56 -22.64 7.47
N GLY A 24 30.71 -21.38 7.16
CA GLY A 24 29.83 -20.34 7.64
C GLY A 24 28.53 -20.40 6.83
N SER A 25 27.49 -20.94 7.43
CA SER A 25 26.13 -20.75 6.96
C SER A 25 25.87 -19.25 6.97
N ALA A 26 25.73 -18.65 5.80
CA ALA A 26 25.19 -17.31 5.67
C ALA A 26 23.68 -17.41 5.99
N ASP A 27 23.32 -17.18 7.24
CA ASP A 27 21.97 -16.76 7.59
C ASP A 27 21.72 -15.44 6.87
N THR A 28 20.99 -15.51 5.77
CA THR A 28 20.38 -14.34 5.16
C THR A 28 19.28 -13.90 6.13
N ALA A 29 19.66 -13.12 7.13
CA ALA A 29 18.69 -12.33 7.89
C ALA A 29 18.02 -11.43 6.84
N ALA A 30 16.75 -11.74 6.54
CA ALA A 30 15.88 -10.78 5.89
C ALA A 30 15.95 -9.50 6.74
N ASP A 31 16.47 -8.45 6.13
CA ASP A 31 16.44 -7.10 6.69
C ASP A 31 14.96 -6.68 6.78
N ALA A 32 14.34 -7.03 7.89
CA ALA A 32 13.08 -6.45 8.28
C ALA A 32 13.40 -4.99 8.64
N SER A 33 13.14 -4.09 7.70
CA SER A 33 13.12 -2.66 7.98
C SER A 33 12.33 -2.44 9.27
N PRO A 34 12.87 -1.75 10.29
CA PRO A 34 12.13 -1.56 11.52
C PRO A 34 10.81 -0.87 11.17
N ALA A 35 9.68 -1.53 11.48
CA ALA A 35 8.39 -0.87 11.50
C ALA A 35 8.59 0.41 12.33
N ALA A 36 8.36 1.57 11.73
CA ALA A 36 8.48 2.84 12.42
C ALA A 36 7.53 2.78 13.63
N GLU A 37 7.96 3.25 14.80
CA GLU A 37 7.28 3.11 16.10
C GLU A 37 5.87 3.74 16.14
N ASN A 38 5.38 4.29 15.01
CA ASN A 38 4.12 5.01 14.87
C ASN A 38 3.28 4.52 13.68
N GLN A 39 3.23 3.21 13.42
CA GLN A 39 2.47 2.65 12.30
C GLN A 39 1.62 1.47 12.76
N THR A 40 0.31 1.57 12.52
CA THR A 40 -0.62 0.48 12.79
C THR A 40 -1.14 -0.11 11.48
N TYR A 41 -1.10 -1.44 11.38
CA TYR A 41 -1.51 -2.19 10.20
C TYR A 41 -2.86 -2.88 10.41
N TYR A 42 -3.70 -2.85 9.37
CA TYR A 42 -5.02 -3.48 9.32
C TYR A 42 -5.10 -4.37 8.08
N GLY A 43 -5.58 -5.59 8.23
CA GLY A 43 -5.55 -6.60 7.17
C GLY A 43 -4.15 -7.17 6.97
N SER A 44 -3.68 -7.26 5.73
CA SER A 44 -2.33 -7.72 5.42
C SER A 44 -1.28 -6.66 5.78
N VAL A 45 -0.12 -7.09 6.26
CA VAL A 45 1.06 -6.21 6.37
C VAL A 45 1.56 -5.92 4.96
N ILE A 46 1.77 -4.65 4.66
CA ILE A 46 2.16 -4.15 3.33
C ILE A 46 3.50 -3.43 3.39
N GLU A 47 4.22 -3.43 2.26
CA GLU A 47 5.39 -2.59 2.06
C GLU A 47 4.94 -1.18 1.66
N LEU A 48 5.57 -0.15 2.22
CA LEU A 48 5.12 1.24 2.01
C LEU A 48 5.70 1.90 0.74
N ASP A 49 6.78 1.35 0.19
CA ASP A 49 7.46 1.89 -0.98
C ASP A 49 6.62 1.77 -2.26
N GLY A 50 6.69 2.79 -3.11
CA GLY A 50 6.03 2.80 -4.41
C GLY A 50 4.54 3.10 -4.36
N ALA A 51 4.03 3.65 -3.26
CA ALA A 51 2.67 4.13 -3.19
C ALA A 51 2.45 5.32 -4.15
N LEU A 52 1.31 5.32 -4.84
CA LEU A 52 0.88 6.36 -5.77
C LEU A 52 0.02 7.38 -5.04
N ASP A 53 0.08 8.63 -5.47
CA ASP A 53 -0.94 9.63 -5.18
C ASP A 53 -2.17 9.44 -6.11
N ALA A 54 -3.21 10.26 -5.93
CA ALA A 54 -4.43 10.17 -6.75
C ALA A 54 -4.15 10.41 -8.25
N SER A 55 -3.17 11.24 -8.59
CA SER A 55 -2.78 11.49 -9.98
C SER A 55 -2.14 10.26 -10.61
N GLY A 56 -1.23 9.60 -9.89
CA GLY A 56 -0.66 8.30 -10.26
C GLY A 56 -1.70 7.21 -10.38
N LEU A 57 -2.69 7.20 -9.47
CA LEU A 57 -3.81 6.27 -9.49
C LEU A 57 -4.65 6.44 -10.77
N ARG A 58 -5.03 7.67 -11.14
CA ARG A 58 -5.76 7.97 -12.37
C ARG A 58 -4.98 7.55 -13.62
N ALA A 59 -3.67 7.80 -13.63
CA ALA A 59 -2.80 7.38 -14.73
C ALA A 59 -2.77 5.85 -14.86
N ALA A 60 -2.65 5.12 -13.74
CA ALA A 60 -2.67 3.65 -13.74
C ALA A 60 -4.01 3.07 -14.23
N LEU A 61 -5.12 3.78 -14.02
CA LEU A 61 -6.46 3.37 -14.45
C LEU A 61 -6.78 3.68 -15.92
N SER A 62 -5.97 4.54 -16.58
CA SER A 62 -6.30 5.09 -17.90
C SER A 62 -6.44 4.04 -19.01
N GLU A 63 -5.78 2.90 -18.89
CA GLU A 63 -5.77 1.86 -19.94
C GLU A 63 -6.83 0.77 -19.72
N THR A 64 -7.03 0.35 -18.45
CA THR A 64 -7.84 -0.83 -18.13
C THR A 64 -9.05 -0.54 -17.25
N GLY A 65 -9.13 0.66 -16.68
CA GLY A 65 -10.14 1.04 -15.69
C GLY A 65 -9.97 0.35 -14.32
N ARG A 66 -8.94 -0.52 -14.17
CA ARG A 66 -8.59 -1.23 -12.93
C ARG A 66 -7.08 -1.40 -12.82
N ALA A 67 -6.52 -1.31 -11.61
CA ALA A 67 -5.11 -1.49 -11.37
C ALA A 67 -4.82 -2.04 -9.96
N GLN A 68 -3.92 -3.02 -9.85
CA GLN A 68 -3.37 -3.46 -8.58
C GLN A 68 -2.19 -2.56 -8.25
N VAL A 69 -2.31 -1.78 -7.20
CA VAL A 69 -1.35 -0.73 -6.83
C VAL A 69 -1.28 -0.53 -5.32
N LYS A 70 -0.29 0.24 -4.90
CA LYS A 70 -0.27 0.89 -3.59
C LYS A 70 -0.69 2.35 -3.76
N PHE A 71 -1.45 2.85 -2.82
CA PHE A 71 -1.97 4.23 -2.81
C PHE A 71 -1.73 4.87 -1.47
N GLU A 72 -1.38 6.17 -1.46
CA GLU A 72 -1.22 6.95 -0.24
C GLU A 72 -2.06 8.22 -0.24
N GLY A 73 -2.45 8.62 0.96
CA GLY A 73 -3.20 9.85 1.20
C GLY A 73 -3.44 10.09 2.68
N GLU A 74 -4.38 10.97 2.96
CA GLU A 74 -4.81 11.33 4.31
C GLU A 74 -6.25 10.86 4.54
N VAL A 75 -6.50 10.18 5.66
CA VAL A 75 -7.86 9.76 6.04
C VAL A 75 -8.71 10.98 6.33
N THR A 76 -9.86 11.11 5.66
CA THR A 76 -10.80 12.23 5.87
C THR A 76 -12.07 11.81 6.58
N ALA A 77 -12.46 10.54 6.44
CA ALA A 77 -13.61 9.98 7.13
C ALA A 77 -13.47 8.46 7.29
N THR A 78 -14.08 7.92 8.33
CA THR A 78 -14.23 6.47 8.52
C THR A 78 -15.68 6.13 8.87
N CYS A 79 -16.08 4.88 8.63
CA CYS A 79 -17.38 4.38 9.07
C CYS A 79 -17.49 4.41 10.59
N ALA A 80 -18.28 5.33 11.15
CA ALA A 80 -18.45 5.52 12.59
C ALA A 80 -19.07 4.30 13.31
N LYS A 81 -19.75 3.39 12.58
CA LYS A 81 -20.36 2.19 13.15
C LYS A 81 -19.37 1.04 13.36
N LYS A 82 -18.48 0.81 12.39
CA LYS A 82 -17.61 -0.37 12.37
C LYS A 82 -16.21 -0.13 11.80
N GLY A 83 -15.93 1.02 11.19
CA GLY A 83 -14.69 1.21 10.44
C GLY A 83 -14.61 0.34 9.19
N CYS A 84 -15.73 0.04 8.50
CA CYS A 84 -15.79 -0.88 7.37
C CYS A 84 -15.52 -0.25 6.01
N TRP A 85 -15.35 1.06 5.97
CA TRP A 85 -14.91 1.86 4.85
C TRP A 85 -14.19 3.12 5.36
N MET A 86 -13.45 3.76 4.50
CA MET A 86 -12.87 5.08 4.75
C MET A 86 -12.80 5.91 3.47
N ASP A 87 -12.82 7.23 3.60
CA ASP A 87 -12.48 8.18 2.55
C ASP A 87 -11.05 8.67 2.76
N VAL A 88 -10.27 8.71 1.68
CA VAL A 88 -8.88 9.13 1.71
C VAL A 88 -8.64 10.22 0.70
N ALA A 89 -8.21 11.39 1.16
CA ALA A 89 -7.82 12.51 0.31
C ALA A 89 -6.40 12.34 -0.20
N SER A 90 -6.18 12.69 -1.48
CA SER A 90 -4.86 12.82 -2.09
C SER A 90 -4.90 13.94 -3.12
N GLY A 91 -4.30 15.08 -2.80
CA GLY A 91 -4.45 16.30 -3.58
C GLY A 91 -5.89 16.83 -3.57
N GLU A 92 -6.49 16.99 -4.74
CA GLU A 92 -7.88 17.43 -4.88
C GLU A 92 -8.90 16.28 -4.96
N ASP A 93 -8.43 15.05 -4.99
CA ASP A 93 -9.25 13.86 -5.12
C ASP A 93 -9.56 13.22 -3.77
N THR A 94 -10.75 12.61 -3.67
CA THR A 94 -11.11 11.72 -2.58
C THR A 94 -11.34 10.32 -3.14
N VAL A 95 -10.68 9.33 -2.54
CA VAL A 95 -10.78 7.91 -2.90
C VAL A 95 -11.62 7.19 -1.86
N PHE A 96 -12.69 6.54 -2.31
CA PHE A 96 -13.52 5.71 -1.45
C PHE A 96 -12.90 4.32 -1.29
N VAL A 97 -12.60 3.93 -0.07
CA VAL A 97 -11.86 2.69 0.25
C VAL A 97 -12.77 1.71 0.99
N ARG A 98 -12.90 0.52 0.45
CA ARG A 98 -13.52 -0.65 1.09
C ARG A 98 -12.46 -1.72 1.35
N PHE A 99 -12.73 -2.62 2.27
CA PHE A 99 -11.82 -3.70 2.63
C PHE A 99 -12.24 -5.01 2.00
N GLN A 100 -11.25 -5.73 1.43
CA GLN A 100 -11.51 -6.95 0.69
C GLN A 100 -12.28 -7.95 1.55
N ASP A 101 -13.35 -8.51 0.97
CA ASP A 101 -14.19 -9.55 1.57
C ASP A 101 -14.77 -9.18 2.95
N TYR A 102 -14.79 -7.86 3.29
CA TYR A 102 -15.18 -7.39 4.62
C TYR A 102 -14.30 -8.00 5.74
N GLY A 103 -13.04 -8.31 5.41
CA GLY A 103 -12.16 -9.15 6.23
C GLY A 103 -11.46 -8.43 7.39
N PHE A 104 -11.44 -7.11 7.40
CA PHE A 104 -10.87 -6.30 8.47
C PHE A 104 -11.52 -4.91 8.54
N PHE A 105 -11.21 -4.15 9.59
CA PHE A 105 -11.79 -2.84 9.85
C PHE A 105 -10.70 -1.89 10.38
N VAL A 106 -10.86 -0.59 10.11
CA VAL A 106 -10.03 0.48 10.66
C VAL A 106 -10.72 1.11 11.87
N PRO A 107 -10.04 1.97 12.66
CA PRO A 107 -10.67 2.67 13.76
C PRO A 107 -11.89 3.48 13.32
N THR A 108 -12.91 3.50 14.17
CA THR A 108 -14.13 4.30 13.96
C THR A 108 -13.95 5.76 14.34
N GLU A 109 -12.89 6.09 15.07
CA GLU A 109 -12.54 7.43 15.54
C GLU A 109 -11.02 7.59 15.59
N GLY A 110 -10.52 8.81 15.40
CA GLY A 110 -9.12 9.17 15.58
C GLY A 110 -8.18 8.74 14.44
N ALA A 111 -8.72 8.36 13.29
CA ALA A 111 -7.95 8.12 12.05
C ALA A 111 -7.90 9.35 11.14
N GLU A 112 -8.86 10.28 11.28
CA GLU A 112 -8.96 11.47 10.45
C GLU A 112 -7.71 12.36 10.61
N GLY A 113 -7.22 12.90 9.51
CA GLY A 113 -6.01 13.72 9.43
C GLY A 113 -4.70 12.92 9.43
N LYS A 114 -4.76 11.60 9.55
CA LYS A 114 -3.58 10.74 9.57
C LYS A 114 -3.21 10.28 8.16
N ARG A 115 -1.91 10.21 7.89
CA ARG A 115 -1.39 9.60 6.67
C ARG A 115 -1.70 8.11 6.67
N THR A 116 -2.11 7.61 5.52
CA THR A 116 -2.35 6.20 5.29
C THR A 116 -1.69 5.73 3.99
N VAL A 117 -1.24 4.49 3.99
CA VAL A 117 -0.83 3.75 2.78
C VAL A 117 -1.63 2.46 2.73
N MET A 118 -2.08 2.10 1.55
CA MET A 118 -2.85 0.88 1.35
C MET A 118 -2.41 0.15 0.08
N GLU A 119 -2.62 -1.15 0.06
CA GLU A 119 -2.37 -2.02 -1.10
C GLU A 119 -3.66 -2.72 -1.50
N GLY A 120 -3.92 -2.80 -2.83
CA GLY A 120 -5.12 -3.42 -3.35
C GLY A 120 -5.46 -2.99 -4.77
N GLU A 121 -6.74 -3.08 -5.12
CA GLU A 121 -7.25 -2.76 -6.45
C GLU A 121 -7.92 -1.38 -6.46
N ALA A 122 -7.44 -0.50 -7.35
CA ALA A 122 -8.08 0.76 -7.68
C ALA A 122 -9.00 0.60 -8.90
N PHE A 123 -10.11 1.33 -8.93
CA PHE A 123 -11.06 1.33 -10.05
C PHE A 123 -12.02 2.53 -9.99
N PHE A 124 -12.73 2.79 -11.10
CA PHE A 124 -13.87 3.70 -11.06
C PHE A 124 -15.13 2.92 -10.74
N ASP A 125 -15.88 3.34 -9.73
CA ASP A 125 -17.14 2.75 -9.29
C ASP A 125 -18.26 3.76 -9.39
N THR A 126 -19.47 3.28 -9.77
CA THR A 126 -20.70 4.07 -9.73
C THR A 126 -21.43 3.72 -8.45
N ILE A 127 -21.50 4.65 -7.52
CA ILE A 127 -22.19 4.46 -6.26
C ILE A 127 -23.64 4.89 -6.44
N GLU A 128 -24.55 3.94 -6.33
CA GLU A 128 -25.98 4.18 -6.45
C GLU A 128 -26.52 5.02 -5.29
N VAL A 129 -27.58 5.80 -5.56
CA VAL A 129 -28.21 6.72 -4.60
C VAL A 129 -28.52 6.06 -3.25
N ALA A 130 -29.03 4.82 -3.26
CA ALA A 130 -29.34 4.09 -2.03
C ALA A 130 -28.10 3.82 -1.16
N MET A 131 -26.98 3.52 -1.81
CA MET A 131 -25.71 3.27 -1.11
C MET A 131 -25.07 4.56 -0.62
N LEU A 132 -25.13 5.65 -1.40
CA LEU A 132 -24.67 6.97 -0.97
C LEU A 132 -25.42 7.44 0.28
N LYS A 133 -26.74 7.24 0.34
CA LYS A 133 -27.56 7.55 1.52
C LYS A 133 -27.14 6.70 2.72
N HIS A 134 -26.94 5.41 2.52
CA HIS A 134 -26.47 4.52 3.57
C HIS A 134 -25.10 4.95 4.15
N TYR A 135 -24.16 5.33 3.28
CA TYR A 135 -22.85 5.86 3.73
C TYR A 135 -22.98 7.17 4.50
N ALA A 136 -23.85 8.07 4.03
CA ALA A 136 -24.12 9.33 4.72
C ALA A 136 -24.75 9.10 6.10
N GLU A 137 -25.66 8.13 6.23
CA GLU A 137 -26.24 7.70 7.51
C GLU A 137 -25.14 7.14 8.45
N ASP A 138 -24.25 6.30 7.94
CA ASP A 138 -23.14 5.70 8.69
C ASP A 138 -22.11 6.73 9.14
N ALA A 139 -21.94 7.80 8.37
CA ALA A 139 -21.11 8.95 8.71
C ALA A 139 -21.80 9.95 9.67
N GLY A 140 -23.07 9.70 10.03
CA GLY A 140 -23.82 10.56 10.94
C GLY A 140 -24.31 11.88 10.30
N ALA A 141 -24.48 11.91 8.98
CA ALA A 141 -25.02 13.08 8.27
C ALA A 141 -26.46 13.41 8.70
N SER A 142 -26.87 14.67 8.54
CA SER A 142 -28.24 15.10 8.83
C SER A 142 -29.25 14.52 7.83
N GLU A 143 -30.51 14.37 8.25
CA GLU A 143 -31.60 13.90 7.38
C GLU A 143 -31.74 14.77 6.12
N GLU A 144 -31.52 16.09 6.22
CA GLU A 144 -31.56 17.02 5.10
C GLU A 144 -30.44 16.73 4.10
N THR A 145 -29.20 16.47 4.58
CA THR A 145 -28.07 16.08 3.73
C THR A 145 -28.33 14.75 3.01
N ILE A 146 -28.89 13.78 3.71
CA ILE A 146 -29.23 12.46 3.16
C ILE A 146 -30.33 12.59 2.09
N ALA A 147 -31.36 13.43 2.35
CA ALA A 147 -32.45 13.67 1.40
C ALA A 147 -31.98 14.36 0.11
N ALA A 148 -30.95 15.21 0.20
CA ALA A 148 -30.37 15.91 -0.94
C ALA A 148 -29.62 15.00 -1.92
N ILE A 149 -29.28 13.77 -1.53
CA ILE A 149 -28.62 12.77 -2.41
C ILE A 149 -29.68 12.20 -3.36
N THR A 150 -29.67 12.65 -4.62
CA THR A 150 -30.69 12.29 -5.63
C THR A 150 -30.13 11.62 -6.87
N GLU A 151 -28.81 11.68 -7.09
CA GLU A 151 -28.15 11.13 -8.28
C GLU A 151 -27.00 10.18 -7.87
N PRO A 152 -26.69 9.14 -8.68
CA PRO A 152 -25.55 8.29 -8.45
C PRO A 152 -24.24 9.07 -8.66
N GLU A 153 -23.16 8.64 -8.02
CA GLU A 153 -21.87 9.29 -8.08
C GLU A 153 -20.81 8.35 -8.66
N LEU A 154 -20.04 8.82 -9.65
CA LEU A 154 -18.85 8.13 -10.14
C LEU A 154 -17.68 8.52 -9.25
N ARG A 155 -17.15 7.57 -8.50
CA ARG A 155 -16.02 7.76 -7.59
C ARG A 155 -14.80 6.99 -8.03
N LEU A 156 -13.64 7.55 -7.74
CA LEU A 156 -12.41 6.80 -7.65
C LEU A 156 -12.49 5.93 -6.39
N ALA A 157 -12.44 4.63 -6.57
CA ALA A 157 -12.64 3.65 -5.50
C ALA A 157 -11.44 2.71 -5.38
N PHE A 158 -11.31 2.12 -4.19
CA PHE A 158 -10.22 1.22 -3.85
C PHE A 158 -10.73 0.06 -3.00
N THR A 159 -10.33 -1.16 -3.34
CA THR A 159 -10.55 -2.33 -2.49
C THR A 159 -9.22 -2.74 -1.88
N ALA A 160 -9.02 -2.43 -0.62
CA ALA A 160 -7.76 -2.67 0.09
C ALA A 160 -7.66 -4.11 0.62
N THR A 161 -6.50 -4.74 0.44
CA THR A 161 -6.08 -6.00 1.07
C THR A 161 -5.34 -5.77 2.37
N GLY A 162 -4.69 -4.62 2.49
CA GLY A 162 -3.97 -4.17 3.67
C GLY A 162 -3.91 -2.64 3.70
N VAL A 163 -3.88 -2.09 4.91
CA VAL A 163 -3.83 -0.66 5.20
C VAL A 163 -2.85 -0.42 6.33
N MET A 164 -2.00 0.58 6.19
CA MET A 164 -1.21 1.17 7.27
C MET A 164 -1.76 2.57 7.56
N ILE A 165 -1.94 2.89 8.84
CA ILE A 165 -2.28 4.25 9.30
C ILE A 165 -1.18 4.69 10.27
N GLU A 166 -0.67 5.90 10.11
CA GLU A 166 0.26 6.52 11.07
C GLU A 166 -0.47 6.85 12.37
N ASP A 167 0.18 6.64 13.52
CA ASP A 167 -0.42 6.87 14.86
C ASP A 167 -0.47 8.35 15.26
#